data_e7f77ca3f104c9a6d623c9ffb326bd6c
#
_entry.id   e7f77ca3f104c9a6d623c9ffb326bd6c
#
_cell.length_a   1.000
_cell.length_b   1.000
_cell.length_c   1.000
_cell.angle_alpha   90.00
_cell.angle_beta   90.00
_cell.angle_gamma   90.00
#
_symmetry.space_group_name_H-M   'P 1'
#
loop_
_entity.id
_entity.type
_entity.pdbx_description
1 polymer ?
#
loop_
_entity_poly.entity_id
_entity_poly.type
_entity_poly.pdbx_seq_one_letter_code
_entity_poly.pdbx_strand_id
1 'polypeptide(L)'
;MARAQYLADTSAFGRLHRPHVAAAFAPLVARGQVALCAPVAFELGFTARTASDHDQIMSRVDAFESAPATEGDHRRALELQRLLAGRGLHRALSLVDALVAAIAESRGLTVLHYDADFEMVSEATGQPTEWIVPR
;
A
#
# COMPACT_ATOMS: atom_id res chain seq x y z
N MET A 1 -13.85 -18.54 -2.66
CA MET A 1 -12.55 -17.95 -3.05
C MET A 1 -12.17 -16.89 -2.04
N ALA A 2 -10.98 -17.01 -1.46
CA ALA A 2 -10.51 -16.02 -0.51
C ALA A 2 -10.25 -14.70 -1.23
N ARG A 3 -10.78 -13.61 -0.70
CA ARG A 3 -10.49 -12.26 -1.19
C ARG A 3 -9.40 -11.64 -0.31
N ALA A 4 -8.61 -10.76 -0.90
CA ALA A 4 -7.64 -10.00 -0.13
C ALA A 4 -8.34 -9.20 0.97
N GLN A 5 -7.66 -9.05 2.10
CA GLN A 5 -8.10 -8.23 3.24
C GLN A 5 -7.23 -6.99 3.38
N TYR A 6 -6.03 -7.02 2.81
CA TYR A 6 -5.03 -5.96 2.92
C TYR A 6 -4.62 -5.45 1.55
N LEU A 7 -4.34 -4.17 1.47
CA LEU A 7 -3.59 -3.58 0.37
C LEU A 7 -2.22 -3.18 0.91
N ALA A 8 -1.16 -3.79 0.36
CA ALA A 8 0.18 -3.51 0.85
C ALA A 8 0.72 -2.21 0.25
N ASP A 9 1.23 -1.34 1.13
CA ASP A 9 2.04 -0.20 0.72
C ASP A 9 3.48 -0.65 0.47
N THR A 10 4.23 0.13 -0.30
CA THR A 10 5.65 -0.13 -0.57
C THR A 10 6.44 -0.29 0.72
N SER A 11 6.11 0.47 1.77
CA SER A 11 6.79 0.43 3.07
C SER A 11 6.73 -0.94 3.75
N ALA A 12 5.71 -1.75 3.45
CA ALA A 12 5.62 -3.12 3.99
C ALA A 12 6.73 -4.01 3.41
N PHE A 13 7.19 -3.72 2.19
CA PHE A 13 8.25 -4.50 1.53
C PHE A 13 9.65 -4.05 1.92
N GLY A 14 9.81 -2.80 2.33
CA GLY A 14 11.12 -2.20 2.57
C GLY A 14 11.92 -2.83 3.70
N ARG A 15 11.28 -3.63 4.56
CA ARG A 15 11.91 -4.25 5.71
C ARG A 15 11.81 -5.78 5.73
N LEU A 16 11.50 -6.39 4.57
CA LEU A 16 11.38 -7.86 4.48
C LEU A 16 12.68 -8.60 4.77
N HIS A 17 13.82 -7.93 4.66
CA HIS A 17 15.12 -8.49 5.06
C HIS A 17 15.20 -8.75 6.58
N ARG A 18 14.32 -8.15 7.37
CA ARG A 18 14.26 -8.39 8.83
C ARG A 18 13.37 -9.61 9.10
N PRO A 19 13.88 -10.63 9.83
CA PRO A 19 13.15 -11.89 10.02
C PRO A 19 11.76 -11.74 10.64
N HIS A 20 11.58 -10.81 11.57
CA HIS A 20 10.27 -10.62 12.22
C HIS A 20 9.23 -10.00 11.27
N VAL A 21 9.68 -9.17 10.33
CA VAL A 21 8.79 -8.60 9.31
C VAL A 21 8.39 -9.67 8.31
N ALA A 22 9.36 -10.44 7.82
CA ALA A 22 9.08 -11.55 6.90
C ALA A 22 8.15 -12.58 7.56
N ALA A 23 8.35 -12.89 8.84
CA ALA A 23 7.51 -13.83 9.58
C ALA A 23 6.06 -13.34 9.71
N ALA A 24 5.83 -12.04 9.80
CA ALA A 24 4.49 -11.46 9.85
C ALA A 24 3.82 -11.42 8.46
N PHE A 25 4.60 -11.11 7.42
CA PHE A 25 4.08 -10.88 6.08
C PHE A 25 3.83 -12.17 5.29
N ALA A 26 4.76 -13.12 5.36
CA ALA A 26 4.70 -14.34 4.55
C ALA A 26 3.39 -15.15 4.72
N PRO A 27 2.84 -15.34 5.95
CA PRO A 27 1.58 -16.06 6.10
C PRO A 27 0.41 -15.35 5.43
N LEU A 28 0.38 -14.03 5.45
CA LEU A 28 -0.68 -13.25 4.80
C LEU A 28 -0.64 -13.43 3.28
N VAL A 29 0.54 -13.39 2.70
CA VAL A 29 0.74 -13.62 1.27
C VAL A 29 0.37 -15.05 0.89
N ALA A 30 0.81 -16.03 1.67
CA ALA A 30 0.52 -17.44 1.41
C ALA A 30 -0.98 -17.75 1.43
N ARG A 31 -1.75 -17.00 2.21
CA ARG A 31 -3.21 -17.16 2.31
C ARG A 31 -3.97 -16.33 1.28
N GLY A 32 -3.29 -15.62 0.38
CA GLY A 32 -3.93 -14.76 -0.61
C GLY A 32 -4.63 -13.54 -0.01
N GLN A 33 -4.20 -13.08 1.15
CA GLN A 33 -4.86 -11.99 1.88
C GLN A 33 -4.33 -10.60 1.50
N VAL A 34 -3.33 -10.52 0.63
CA VAL A 34 -2.67 -9.26 0.29
C VAL A 34 -2.88 -8.94 -1.19
N ALA A 35 -3.39 -7.76 -1.48
CA ALA A 35 -3.48 -7.21 -2.83
C ALA A 35 -2.39 -6.16 -3.05
N LEU A 36 -2.05 -5.91 -4.30
CA LEU A 36 -1.17 -4.83 -4.73
C LEU A 36 -1.84 -3.97 -5.79
N CYS A 37 -1.53 -2.68 -5.77
CA CYS A 37 -1.93 -1.75 -6.81
C CYS A 37 -0.73 -1.37 -7.69
N ALA A 38 -1.03 -0.88 -8.91
CA ALA A 38 0.01 -0.50 -9.87
C ALA A 38 0.96 0.59 -9.34
N PRO A 39 0.50 1.62 -8.60
CA PRO A 39 1.42 2.59 -8.01
C PRO A 39 2.50 1.96 -7.12
N VAL A 40 2.15 0.98 -6.30
CA VAL A 40 3.11 0.25 -5.45
C VAL A 40 4.02 -0.62 -6.32
N ALA A 41 3.46 -1.33 -7.29
CA ALA A 41 4.25 -2.13 -8.23
C ALA A 41 5.29 -1.28 -8.96
N PHE A 42 4.91 -0.08 -9.38
CA PHE A 42 5.82 0.86 -10.02
C PHE A 42 6.98 1.25 -9.10
N GLU A 43 6.69 1.55 -7.84
CA GLU A 43 7.73 1.89 -6.86
C GLU A 43 8.67 0.71 -6.59
N LEU A 44 8.12 -0.51 -6.49
CA LEU A 44 8.94 -1.71 -6.33
C LEU A 44 9.85 -1.92 -7.54
N GLY A 45 9.31 -1.78 -8.76
CA GLY A 45 10.07 -1.90 -9.99
C GLY A 45 11.15 -0.84 -10.14
N PHE A 46 10.92 0.35 -9.58
CA PHE A 46 11.88 1.44 -9.59
C PHE A 46 13.19 1.07 -8.86
N THR A 47 13.14 0.14 -7.92
CA THR A 47 14.33 -0.31 -7.17
C THR A 47 15.22 -1.25 -7.97
N ALA A 48 14.76 -1.76 -9.11
CA ALA A 48 15.52 -2.69 -9.94
C ALA A 48 16.79 -2.02 -10.48
N ARG A 49 17.89 -2.76 -10.49
CA ARG A 49 19.18 -2.28 -11.01
C ARG A 49 19.39 -2.69 -12.46
N THR A 50 18.71 -3.75 -12.89
CA THR A 50 18.83 -4.32 -14.25
C THR A 50 17.45 -4.72 -14.75
N ALA A 51 17.34 -4.95 -16.06
CA ALA A 51 16.11 -5.47 -16.65
C ALA A 51 15.74 -6.83 -16.06
N SER A 52 16.73 -7.68 -15.78
CA SER A 52 16.52 -8.98 -15.15
C SER A 52 15.94 -8.86 -13.74
N ASP A 53 16.48 -7.94 -12.94
CA ASP A 53 15.93 -7.64 -11.60
C ASP A 53 14.48 -7.17 -11.71
N HIS A 54 14.19 -6.31 -12.67
CA HIS A 54 12.84 -5.79 -12.89
C HIS A 54 11.88 -6.93 -13.21
N ASP A 55 12.25 -7.83 -14.11
CA ASP A 55 11.45 -8.99 -14.47
C ASP A 55 11.16 -9.88 -13.26
N GLN A 56 12.14 -10.08 -12.37
CA GLN A 56 11.97 -10.86 -11.15
C GLN A 56 10.99 -10.18 -10.18
N ILE A 57 11.11 -8.88 -10.02
CA ILE A 57 10.20 -8.10 -9.17
C ILE A 57 8.77 -8.21 -9.71
N MET A 58 8.57 -7.98 -11.01
CA MET A 58 7.24 -8.04 -11.62
C MET A 58 6.64 -9.45 -11.56
N SER A 59 7.45 -10.48 -11.67
CA SER A 59 7.01 -11.86 -11.51
C SER A 59 6.43 -12.10 -10.11
N ARG A 60 7.05 -11.52 -9.08
CA ARG A 60 6.55 -11.60 -7.70
C ARG A 60 5.29 -10.77 -7.51
N VAL A 61 5.23 -9.59 -8.12
CA VAL A 61 4.05 -8.72 -8.10
C VAL A 61 2.84 -9.43 -8.69
N ASP A 62 3.02 -10.16 -9.79
CA ASP A 62 1.94 -10.87 -10.48
C ASP A 62 1.32 -11.99 -9.64
N ALA A 63 2.00 -12.43 -8.58
CA ALA A 63 1.46 -13.45 -7.66
C ALA A 63 0.42 -12.88 -6.68
N PHE A 64 0.34 -11.55 -6.55
CA PHE A 64 -0.63 -10.91 -5.68
C PHE A 64 -1.93 -10.63 -6.42
N GLU A 65 -3.03 -10.57 -5.65
CA GLU A 65 -4.30 -10.08 -6.20
C GLU A 65 -4.11 -8.62 -6.64
N SER A 66 -4.61 -8.28 -7.84
CA SER A 66 -4.52 -6.91 -8.35
C SER A 66 -5.66 -6.05 -7.84
N ALA A 67 -5.35 -4.84 -7.40
CA ALA A 67 -6.32 -3.83 -6.98
C ALA A 67 -6.18 -2.59 -7.86
N PRO A 68 -6.80 -2.56 -9.06
CA PRO A 68 -6.65 -1.43 -9.97
C PRO A 68 -7.30 -0.16 -9.42
N ALA A 69 -6.65 0.98 -9.71
CA ALA A 69 -7.16 2.29 -9.38
C ALA A 69 -8.28 2.67 -10.37
N THR A 70 -9.35 3.27 -9.87
CA THR A 70 -10.43 3.81 -10.67
C THR A 70 -10.34 5.33 -10.74
N GLU A 71 -11.13 5.94 -11.63
CA GLU A 71 -11.29 7.39 -11.64
C GLU A 71 -11.75 7.92 -10.28
N GLY A 72 -12.67 7.21 -9.63
CA GLY A 72 -13.16 7.56 -8.30
C GLY A 72 -12.05 7.53 -7.24
N ASP A 73 -11.11 6.60 -7.36
CA ASP A 73 -9.97 6.52 -6.44
C ASP A 73 -9.05 7.73 -6.60
N HIS A 74 -8.81 8.18 -7.84
CA HIS A 74 -8.03 9.39 -8.09
C HIS A 74 -8.71 10.62 -7.50
N ARG A 75 -10.02 10.74 -7.65
CA ARG A 75 -10.79 11.85 -7.05
C ARG A 75 -10.75 11.81 -5.53
N ARG A 76 -10.85 10.61 -4.95
CA ARG A 76 -10.77 10.45 -3.50
C ARG A 76 -9.39 10.82 -2.97
N ALA A 77 -8.32 10.51 -3.71
CA ALA A 77 -6.96 10.92 -3.35
C ALA A 77 -6.84 12.45 -3.28
N LEU A 78 -7.42 13.17 -4.25
CA LEU A 78 -7.46 14.63 -4.24
C LEU A 78 -8.27 15.17 -3.05
N GLU A 79 -9.38 14.52 -2.72
CA GLU A 79 -10.20 14.90 -1.56
C GLU A 79 -9.44 14.67 -0.25
N LEU A 80 -8.70 13.58 -0.13
CA LEU A 80 -7.84 13.32 1.03
C LEU A 80 -6.79 14.43 1.17
N GLN A 81 -6.16 14.82 0.07
CA GLN A 81 -5.22 15.95 0.10
C GLN A 81 -5.90 17.22 0.61
N ARG A 82 -7.12 17.51 0.16
CA ARG A 82 -7.88 18.67 0.62
C ARG A 82 -8.18 18.60 2.13
N LEU A 83 -8.56 17.43 2.63
CA LEU A 83 -8.78 17.24 4.07
C LEU A 83 -7.52 17.51 4.86
N LEU A 84 -6.37 17.03 4.38
CA LEU A 84 -5.08 17.26 5.02
C LEU A 84 -4.65 18.72 4.89
N ALA A 85 -4.99 19.40 3.81
CA ALA A 85 -4.71 20.82 3.63
C ALA A 85 -5.40 21.65 4.71
N GLY A 86 -6.61 21.27 5.12
CA GLY A 86 -7.32 21.92 6.24
C GLY A 86 -6.59 21.80 7.57
N ARG A 87 -5.65 20.86 7.69
CA ARG A 87 -4.80 20.67 8.86
C ARG A 87 -3.36 21.15 8.64
N GLY A 88 -3.09 21.81 7.50
CA GLY A 88 -1.74 22.22 7.12
C GLY A 88 -0.83 21.08 6.71
N LEU A 89 -1.39 19.90 6.35
CA LEU A 89 -0.64 18.66 6.11
C LEU A 89 -0.71 18.17 4.66
N HIS A 90 -1.09 19.04 3.72
CA HIS A 90 -1.27 18.63 2.31
C HIS A 90 0.03 18.20 1.61
N ARG A 91 1.19 18.55 2.15
CA ARG A 91 2.50 18.17 1.61
C ARG A 91 3.10 16.94 2.29
N ALA A 92 2.47 16.44 3.34
CA ALA A 92 3.00 15.33 4.13
C ALA A 92 2.76 13.97 3.46
N LEU A 93 1.77 13.87 2.58
CA LEU A 93 1.37 12.63 1.94
C LEU A 93 1.73 12.65 0.46
N SER A 94 2.44 11.61 -0.01
CA SER A 94 2.77 11.47 -1.43
C SER A 94 1.54 11.07 -2.26
N LEU A 95 1.63 11.25 -3.58
CA LEU A 95 0.58 10.80 -4.49
C LEU A 95 0.35 9.30 -4.37
N VAL A 96 1.41 8.50 -4.29
CA VAL A 96 1.29 7.04 -4.17
C VAL A 96 0.57 6.67 -2.88
N ASP A 97 0.94 7.27 -1.75
CA ASP A 97 0.30 7.00 -0.46
C ASP A 97 -1.18 7.37 -0.49
N ALA A 98 -1.51 8.51 -1.10
CA ALA A 98 -2.90 8.95 -1.26
C ALA A 98 -3.70 7.98 -2.13
N LEU A 99 -3.11 7.46 -3.20
CA LEU A 99 -3.77 6.47 -4.06
C LEU A 99 -3.93 5.13 -3.35
N VAL A 100 -2.91 4.67 -2.62
CA VAL A 100 -3.00 3.45 -1.82
C VAL A 100 -4.16 3.55 -0.84
N ALA A 101 -4.25 4.67 -0.11
CA ALA A 101 -5.34 4.92 0.82
C ALA A 101 -6.71 4.89 0.12
N ALA A 102 -6.85 5.59 -1.00
CA ALA A 102 -8.10 5.68 -1.74
C ALA A 102 -8.55 4.33 -2.29
N ILE A 103 -7.62 3.57 -2.88
CA ILE A 103 -7.90 2.23 -3.43
C ILE A 103 -8.34 1.28 -2.32
N ALA A 104 -7.62 1.27 -1.20
CA ALA A 104 -7.96 0.43 -0.06
C ALA A 104 -9.36 0.77 0.48
N GLU A 105 -9.65 2.04 0.64
CA GLU A 105 -10.95 2.49 1.14
C GLU A 105 -12.09 2.03 0.24
N SER A 106 -11.98 2.22 -1.07
CA SER A 106 -13.05 1.87 -2.01
C SER A 106 -13.28 0.37 -2.11
N ARG A 107 -12.29 -0.45 -1.77
CA ARG A 107 -12.39 -1.91 -1.83
C ARG A 107 -12.62 -2.56 -0.47
N GLY A 108 -12.71 -1.77 0.59
CA GLY A 108 -12.89 -2.30 1.95
C GLY A 108 -11.64 -3.05 2.46
N LEU A 109 -10.45 -2.66 1.99
CA LEU A 109 -9.19 -3.26 2.41
C LEU A 109 -8.52 -2.42 3.50
N THR A 110 -7.76 -3.08 4.36
CA THR A 110 -6.89 -2.41 5.33
C THR A 110 -5.54 -2.14 4.68
N VAL A 111 -5.02 -0.92 4.78
CA VAL A 111 -3.67 -0.61 4.32
C VAL A 111 -2.66 -1.29 5.25
N LEU A 112 -1.79 -2.11 4.68
CA LEU A 112 -0.71 -2.78 5.40
C LEU A 112 0.59 -2.03 5.11
N HIS A 113 1.24 -1.49 6.15
CA HIS A 113 2.32 -0.54 5.96
C HIS A 113 3.37 -0.60 7.08
N TYR A 114 4.45 0.15 6.86
CA TYR A 114 5.41 0.51 7.90
C TYR A 114 5.80 1.99 7.75
N ASP A 115 4.79 2.87 7.83
CA ASP A 115 4.96 4.30 7.60
C ASP A 115 3.93 5.07 8.44
N ALA A 116 4.41 5.94 9.32
CA ALA A 116 3.55 6.75 10.20
C ALA A 116 2.59 7.67 9.44
N ASP A 117 2.84 7.96 8.16
CA ASP A 117 1.96 8.79 7.34
C ASP A 117 0.56 8.18 7.23
N PHE A 118 0.43 6.85 7.31
CA PHE A 118 -0.89 6.20 7.29
C PHE A 118 -1.67 6.37 8.59
N GLU A 119 -1.03 6.67 9.71
CA GLU A 119 -1.75 7.08 10.93
C GLU A 119 -2.49 8.40 10.70
N MET A 120 -1.86 9.33 9.98
CA MET A 120 -2.46 10.61 9.61
C MET A 120 -3.67 10.40 8.69
N VAL A 121 -3.58 9.47 7.75
CA VAL A 121 -4.70 9.09 6.89
C VAL A 121 -5.86 8.54 7.72
N SER A 122 -5.58 7.62 8.63
CA SER A 122 -6.58 7.02 9.51
C SER A 122 -7.27 8.07 10.39
N GLU A 123 -6.53 9.02 10.92
CA GLU A 123 -7.08 10.13 11.71
C GLU A 123 -8.00 11.02 10.87
N ALA A 124 -7.64 11.27 9.62
CA ALA A 124 -8.41 12.15 8.74
C ALA A 124 -9.69 11.51 8.19
N THR A 125 -9.68 10.21 7.94
CA THR A 125 -10.75 9.50 7.20
C THR A 125 -11.45 8.42 8.02
N GLY A 126 -10.85 7.93 9.09
CA GLY A 126 -11.33 6.80 9.85
C GLY A 126 -11.10 5.44 9.17
N GLN A 127 -10.44 5.41 8.00
CA GLN A 127 -10.21 4.13 7.33
C GLN A 127 -9.19 3.27 8.06
N PRO A 128 -9.31 1.93 7.98
CA PRO A 128 -8.39 1.03 8.67
C PRO A 128 -7.01 1.00 8.01
N THR A 129 -5.98 1.15 8.84
CA THR A 129 -4.58 0.98 8.46
C THR A 129 -3.89 0.16 9.55
N GLU A 130 -2.91 -0.64 9.17
CA GLU A 130 -2.24 -1.54 10.11
C GLU A 130 -0.74 -1.58 9.83
N TRP A 131 0.05 -1.47 10.88
CA TRP A 131 1.48 -1.72 10.80
C TRP A 131 1.74 -3.19 10.54
N ILE A 132 2.64 -3.51 9.60
CA ILE A 132 3.00 -4.91 9.31
C ILE A 132 3.59 -5.60 10.54
N VAL A 133 4.33 -4.87 11.37
CA VAL A 133 4.76 -5.24 12.71
C VAL A 133 4.66 -4.02 13.59
N PRO A 134 4.55 -4.16 14.92
CA PRO A 134 4.53 -3.01 15.82
C PRO A 134 5.74 -2.09 15.57
N ARG A 135 5.48 -0.82 15.63
CA ARG A 135 6.45 0.24 15.41
C ARG A 135 7.57 0.21 16.45
#